data_c557ef4429fc05ce3a98bf6d765a5ee5
#
_entry.id   c557ef4429fc05ce3a98bf6d765a5ee5
#
_cell.length_a   1.000
_cell.length_b   1.000
_cell.length_c   1.000
_cell.angle_alpha   90.00
_cell.angle_beta   90.00
_cell.angle_gamma   90.00
#
_symmetry.space_group_name_H-M   'P 1'
#
loop_
_entity.id
_entity.type
_entity.pdbx_description
1 polymer ?
#
loop_
_entity_poly.entity_id
_entity_poly.type
_entity_poly.pdbx_seq_one_letter_code
_entity_poly.pdbx_strand_id
1 'polypeptide(L)'
;MRKLTLSLAAAVLMGSALMPQPVSAASWLEMNFGLLRGPGYDGRVPGCEWGLYKIPRRFGIKERRFWGSDAQIDDFAETREIAFQPWGDQLVPRRYCEARALVSSAEYGKQVWTKVYYSIGEDMGFAGFTWGVTWCVVGMDRNLSYAPDCKQARP
;
A
#
# COMPACT_ATOMS: atom_id res chain seq x y z
N MET A 1 -70.99 23.88 -18.30
CA MET A 1 -70.02 24.21 -17.30
C MET A 1 -69.27 22.91 -16.93
N ARG A 2 -68.16 22.66 -17.60
CA ARG A 2 -67.32 21.44 -17.38
C ARG A 2 -66.24 21.79 -16.37
N LYS A 3 -66.23 21.12 -15.23
CA LYS A 3 -65.19 21.24 -14.24
C LYS A 3 -64.02 20.32 -14.65
N LEU A 4 -62.87 20.92 -14.98
CA LEU A 4 -61.59 20.23 -15.16
C LEU A 4 -61.03 19.92 -13.75
N THR A 5 -60.90 18.67 -13.43
CA THR A 5 -60.13 18.21 -12.27
C THR A 5 -58.70 17.96 -12.70
N LEU A 6 -57.79 18.81 -12.23
CA LEU A 6 -56.35 18.63 -12.41
C LEU A 6 -55.88 17.55 -11.41
N SER A 7 -55.49 16.41 -11.96
CA SER A 7 -54.80 15.38 -11.14
C SER A 7 -53.33 15.73 -11.08
N LEU A 8 -52.83 16.12 -9.90
CA LEU A 8 -51.41 16.26 -9.62
C LEU A 8 -50.84 14.85 -9.42
N ALA A 9 -50.09 14.35 -10.38
CA ALA A 9 -49.26 13.18 -10.23
C ALA A 9 -47.96 13.59 -9.50
N ALA A 10 -47.87 13.28 -8.20
CA ALA A 10 -46.64 13.44 -7.42
C ALA A 10 -45.67 12.34 -7.84
N ALA A 11 -44.66 12.71 -8.64
CA ALA A 11 -43.52 11.85 -8.95
C ALA A 11 -42.64 11.76 -7.70
N VAL A 12 -42.74 10.68 -6.95
CA VAL A 12 -41.82 10.33 -5.89
C VAL A 12 -40.52 9.85 -6.56
N LEU A 13 -39.56 10.75 -6.68
CA LEU A 13 -38.18 10.43 -7.00
C LEU A 13 -37.58 9.68 -5.79
N MET A 14 -37.62 8.36 -5.86
CA MET A 14 -36.83 7.52 -4.95
C MET A 14 -35.36 7.72 -5.31
N GLY A 15 -34.72 8.65 -4.63
CA GLY A 15 -33.27 8.78 -4.61
C GLY A 15 -32.70 7.51 -3.97
N SER A 16 -32.26 6.57 -4.80
CA SER A 16 -31.45 5.45 -4.36
C SER A 16 -30.16 6.02 -3.82
N ALA A 17 -30.09 6.23 -2.51
CA ALA A 17 -28.84 6.51 -1.81
C ALA A 17 -27.93 5.31 -2.10
N LEU A 18 -26.93 5.50 -2.92
CA LEU A 18 -25.80 4.60 -3.10
C LEU A 18 -25.06 4.56 -1.76
N MET A 19 -25.57 3.75 -0.83
CA MET A 19 -24.80 3.43 0.37
C MET A 19 -23.54 2.69 -0.10
N PRO A 20 -22.35 3.14 0.30
CA PRO A 20 -21.14 2.37 0.04
C PRO A 20 -21.36 0.98 0.67
N GLN A 21 -21.37 -0.04 -0.17
CA GLN A 21 -21.47 -1.42 0.28
C GLN A 21 -20.24 -1.69 1.15
N PRO A 22 -20.39 -2.25 2.35
CA PRO A 22 -19.24 -2.69 3.11
C PRO A 22 -18.50 -3.74 2.27
N VAL A 23 -17.32 -3.38 1.79
CA VAL A 23 -16.48 -4.31 1.06
C VAL A 23 -16.10 -5.43 2.03
N SER A 24 -16.59 -6.62 1.75
CA SER A 24 -16.27 -7.80 2.56
C SER A 24 -14.85 -8.23 2.23
N ALA A 25 -13.97 -8.12 3.21
CA ALA A 25 -12.63 -8.65 3.11
C ALA A 25 -12.66 -10.16 2.91
N ALA A 26 -11.92 -10.70 1.94
CA ALA A 26 -11.77 -12.13 1.78
C ALA A 26 -11.17 -12.74 3.07
N SER A 27 -11.69 -13.87 3.47
CA SER A 27 -11.11 -14.61 4.59
C SER A 27 -9.80 -15.28 4.15
N TRP A 28 -8.97 -15.66 5.10
CA TRP A 28 -7.75 -16.42 4.82
C TRP A 28 -8.05 -17.70 3.99
N LEU A 29 -9.17 -18.34 4.23
CA LEU A 29 -9.63 -19.52 3.48
C LEU A 29 -9.95 -19.18 2.02
N GLU A 30 -10.58 -18.03 1.77
CA GLU A 30 -10.88 -17.57 0.41
C GLU A 30 -9.62 -17.28 -0.38
N MET A 31 -8.63 -16.67 0.25
CA MET A 31 -7.38 -16.33 -0.42
C MET A 31 -6.52 -17.55 -0.73
N ASN A 32 -6.45 -18.51 0.19
CA ASN A 32 -5.58 -19.69 0.03
C ASN A 32 -6.23 -20.84 -0.74
N PHE A 33 -7.54 -20.98 -0.68
CA PHE A 33 -8.26 -22.09 -1.31
C PHE A 33 -9.18 -21.68 -2.45
N GLY A 34 -9.34 -20.39 -2.70
CA GLY A 34 -10.15 -19.89 -3.82
C GLY A 34 -11.63 -20.22 -3.76
N LEU A 35 -12.14 -20.62 -2.59
CA LEU A 35 -13.44 -21.23 -2.45
C LEU A 35 -14.64 -20.26 -2.52
N LEU A 36 -14.44 -18.97 -2.32
CA LEU A 36 -15.52 -17.97 -2.31
C LEU A 36 -15.00 -16.61 -2.82
N ARG A 37 -14.62 -16.53 -4.07
CA ARG A 37 -14.19 -15.26 -4.68
C ARG A 37 -15.39 -14.36 -4.92
N GLY A 38 -15.61 -13.42 -4.00
CA GLY A 38 -16.52 -12.31 -4.26
C GLY A 38 -15.87 -11.24 -5.13
N PRO A 39 -16.62 -10.59 -6.04
CA PRO A 39 -16.11 -9.44 -6.76
C PRO A 39 -15.89 -8.27 -5.79
N GLY A 40 -14.75 -7.59 -5.89
CA GLY A 40 -14.51 -6.33 -5.19
C GLY A 40 -13.88 -6.43 -3.80
N TYR A 41 -12.98 -7.38 -3.59
CA TYR A 41 -12.18 -7.42 -2.36
C TYR A 41 -11.11 -6.32 -2.37
N ASP A 42 -11.25 -5.35 -1.47
CA ASP A 42 -10.29 -4.23 -1.36
C ASP A 42 -9.07 -4.55 -0.50
N GLY A 43 -9.07 -5.67 0.22
CA GLY A 43 -8.00 -6.02 1.14
C GLY A 43 -8.05 -5.24 2.46
N ARG A 44 -7.43 -5.80 3.50
CA ARG A 44 -7.20 -5.14 4.79
C ARG A 44 -5.77 -4.62 4.87
N VAL A 45 -5.32 -3.92 3.84
CA VAL A 45 -3.96 -3.40 3.81
C VAL A 45 -3.88 -2.13 4.63
N PRO A 46 -3.01 -2.08 5.67
CA PRO A 46 -2.89 -0.91 6.53
C PRO A 46 -2.36 0.31 5.78
N GLY A 47 -2.50 1.49 6.38
CA GLY A 47 -1.97 2.74 5.85
C GLY A 47 -0.44 2.75 5.74
N CYS A 48 0.08 3.72 5.00
CA CYS A 48 1.50 3.82 4.68
C CYS A 48 2.40 3.86 5.93
N GLU A 49 1.96 4.53 6.99
CA GLU A 49 2.72 4.66 8.24
C GLU A 49 3.13 3.31 8.83
N TRP A 50 2.26 2.31 8.67
CA TRP A 50 2.56 0.97 9.17
C TRP A 50 3.79 0.34 8.51
N GLY A 51 4.00 0.61 7.21
CA GLY A 51 5.15 0.09 6.46
C GLY A 51 6.48 0.63 7.00
N LEU A 52 6.50 1.90 7.37
CA LEU A 52 7.71 2.58 7.86
C LEU A 52 8.29 1.95 9.13
N TYR A 53 7.44 1.41 9.99
CA TYR A 53 7.90 0.75 11.22
C TYR A 53 8.86 -0.43 10.97
N LYS A 54 8.71 -1.14 9.84
CA LYS A 54 9.52 -2.34 9.55
C LYS A 54 10.78 -2.04 8.74
N ILE A 55 10.82 -0.93 8.01
CA ILE A 55 11.88 -0.63 7.03
C ILE A 55 13.23 -0.38 7.69
N PRO A 56 13.38 0.48 8.73
CA PRO A 56 14.70 0.86 9.26
C PRO A 56 15.51 -0.35 9.74
N ARG A 57 14.88 -1.22 10.51
CA ARG A 57 15.55 -2.43 11.01
C ARG A 57 16.03 -3.34 9.87
N ARG A 58 15.17 -3.55 8.85
CA ARG A 58 15.51 -4.41 7.70
C ARG A 58 16.59 -3.78 6.84
N PHE A 59 16.52 -2.46 6.65
CA PHE A 59 17.54 -1.71 5.94
C PHE A 59 18.90 -1.85 6.61
N GLY A 60 19.02 -1.54 7.89
CA GLY A 60 20.28 -1.64 8.61
C GLY A 60 20.85 -3.08 8.66
N ILE A 61 19.99 -4.11 8.74
CA ILE A 61 20.43 -5.51 8.62
C ILE A 61 20.99 -5.80 7.24
N LYS A 62 20.29 -5.36 6.16
CA LYS A 62 20.73 -5.53 4.77
C LYS A 62 22.09 -4.86 4.54
N GLU A 63 22.22 -3.60 4.96
CA GLU A 63 23.46 -2.83 4.78
C GLU A 63 24.64 -3.50 5.49
N ARG A 64 24.50 -3.86 6.74
CA ARG A 64 25.59 -4.53 7.49
C ARG A 64 25.93 -5.91 6.91
N ARG A 65 24.92 -6.71 6.59
CA ARG A 65 25.14 -8.12 6.23
C ARG A 65 25.71 -8.30 4.83
N PHE A 66 25.25 -7.50 3.88
CA PHE A 66 25.58 -7.69 2.45
C PHE A 66 26.58 -6.67 1.92
N TRP A 67 26.66 -5.49 2.56
CA TRP A 67 27.48 -4.39 2.06
C TRP A 67 28.58 -3.97 3.05
N GLY A 68 28.59 -4.52 4.26
CA GLY A 68 29.54 -4.09 5.30
C GLY A 68 29.38 -2.61 5.68
N SER A 69 28.23 -2.01 5.36
CA SER A 69 27.93 -0.59 5.58
C SER A 69 27.24 -0.41 6.93
N ASP A 70 27.50 0.73 7.57
CA ASP A 70 26.85 1.17 8.81
C ASP A 70 25.59 2.01 8.55
N ALA A 71 25.18 2.14 7.30
CA ALA A 71 24.04 2.96 6.93
C ALA A 71 22.74 2.55 7.65
N GLN A 72 22.03 3.55 8.17
CA GLN A 72 20.77 3.39 8.89
C GLN A 72 19.79 4.46 8.46
N ILE A 73 18.50 4.17 8.64
CA ILE A 73 17.43 5.16 8.49
C ILE A 73 17.08 5.65 9.88
N ASP A 74 17.25 6.94 10.09
CA ASP A 74 17.02 7.60 11.39
C ASP A 74 15.60 8.15 11.49
N ASP A 75 15.02 8.63 10.37
CA ASP A 75 13.72 9.27 10.38
C ASP A 75 13.02 9.20 9.01
N PHE A 76 11.72 9.49 9.00
CA PHE A 76 10.90 9.61 7.80
C PHE A 76 10.11 10.91 7.79
N ALA A 77 9.91 11.45 6.61
CA ALA A 77 9.07 12.63 6.36
C ALA A 77 8.26 12.45 5.06
N GLU A 78 7.21 13.28 4.93
CA GLU A 78 6.42 13.38 3.70
C GLU A 78 5.83 12.04 3.23
N THR A 79 5.38 11.23 4.18
CA THR A 79 4.75 9.93 3.87
C THR A 79 3.43 10.12 3.16
N ARG A 80 3.26 9.45 2.03
CA ARG A 80 2.00 9.47 1.27
C ARG A 80 1.74 8.19 0.50
N GLU A 81 0.48 7.93 0.26
CA GLU A 81 0.04 6.87 -0.66
C GLU A 81 0.23 7.33 -2.11
N ILE A 82 0.73 6.44 -2.96
CA ILE A 82 0.84 6.65 -4.40
C ILE A 82 -0.32 5.98 -5.13
N ALA A 83 -0.61 4.73 -4.75
CA ALA A 83 -1.69 3.95 -5.32
C ALA A 83 -2.13 2.84 -4.36
N PHE A 84 -3.38 2.45 -4.50
CA PHE A 84 -3.91 1.22 -3.91
C PHE A 84 -4.45 0.34 -5.02
N GLN A 85 -3.98 -0.89 -5.07
CA GLN A 85 -4.43 -1.90 -6.03
C GLN A 85 -5.18 -2.99 -5.27
N PRO A 86 -6.52 -3.02 -5.36
CA PRO A 86 -7.35 -4.02 -4.72
C PRO A 86 -7.23 -5.38 -5.42
N TRP A 87 -7.90 -6.37 -4.85
CA TRP A 87 -8.09 -7.65 -5.53
C TRP A 87 -8.79 -7.46 -6.88
N GLY A 88 -8.30 -8.16 -7.89
CA GLY A 88 -8.79 -8.01 -9.27
C GLY A 88 -7.81 -7.26 -10.16
N ASP A 89 -7.23 -6.18 -9.68
CA ASP A 89 -6.11 -5.49 -10.34
C ASP A 89 -4.80 -6.26 -10.11
N GLN A 90 -4.67 -6.85 -8.91
CA GLN A 90 -3.57 -7.74 -8.56
C GLN A 90 -4.10 -8.97 -7.81
N LEU A 91 -3.31 -10.08 -7.86
CA LEU A 91 -3.62 -11.30 -7.12
C LEU A 91 -3.59 -11.11 -5.59
N VAL A 92 -2.87 -10.10 -5.12
CA VAL A 92 -2.75 -9.76 -3.71
C VAL A 92 -2.99 -8.26 -3.56
N PRO A 93 -3.97 -7.84 -2.75
CA PRO A 93 -4.20 -6.43 -2.47
C PRO A 93 -2.93 -5.74 -1.99
N ARG A 94 -2.60 -4.59 -2.59
CA ARG A 94 -1.34 -3.91 -2.33
C ARG A 94 -1.52 -2.39 -2.29
N ARG A 95 -0.93 -1.80 -1.26
CA ARG A 95 -0.82 -0.35 -1.12
C ARG A 95 0.59 0.09 -1.44
N TYR A 96 0.74 1.01 -2.35
CA TYR A 96 2.01 1.63 -2.72
C TYR A 96 2.16 2.98 -2.06
N CYS A 97 3.31 3.21 -1.48
CA CYS A 97 3.61 4.38 -0.69
C CYS A 97 4.99 4.96 -1.05
N GLU A 98 5.15 6.24 -0.82
CA GLU A 98 6.47 6.88 -0.80
C GLU A 98 6.65 7.72 0.47
N ALA A 99 7.90 7.91 0.84
CA ALA A 99 8.32 8.83 1.89
C ALA A 99 9.72 9.37 1.59
N ARG A 100 10.17 10.35 2.36
CA ARG A 100 11.58 10.72 2.45
C ARG A 100 12.18 10.03 3.67
N ALA A 101 13.32 9.37 3.50
CA ALA A 101 14.08 8.75 4.55
C ALA A 101 15.34 9.57 4.83
N LEU A 102 15.60 9.85 6.11
CA LEU A 102 16.86 10.42 6.56
C LEU A 102 17.84 9.27 6.79
N VAL A 103 18.84 9.17 5.93
CA VAL A 103 19.84 8.11 6.01
C VAL A 103 21.14 8.68 6.57
N SER A 104 21.68 8.06 7.62
CA SER A 104 23.01 8.34 8.16
C SER A 104 23.96 7.18 7.86
N SER A 105 25.23 7.52 7.60
CA SER A 105 26.32 6.59 7.46
C SER A 105 27.65 7.29 7.67
N ALA A 106 28.60 6.63 8.29
CA ALA A 106 29.97 7.12 8.40
C ALA A 106 30.66 7.29 7.03
N GLU A 107 30.30 6.43 6.08
CA GLU A 107 30.79 6.51 4.69
C GLU A 107 30.42 7.83 4.02
N TYR A 108 29.23 8.36 4.28
CA TYR A 108 28.77 9.64 3.70
C TYR A 108 29.15 10.87 4.54
N GLY A 109 29.64 10.66 5.76
CA GLY A 109 30.06 11.72 6.68
C GLY A 109 28.97 12.69 7.11
N LYS A 110 27.73 12.45 6.72
CA LYS A 110 26.56 13.29 7.00
C LYS A 110 25.26 12.52 6.79
N GLN A 111 24.18 13.08 7.31
CA GLN A 111 22.82 12.61 7.04
C GLN A 111 22.35 13.14 5.69
N VAL A 112 21.65 12.30 4.93
CA VAL A 112 21.10 12.62 3.62
C VAL A 112 19.63 12.23 3.54
N TRP A 113 18.79 13.17 3.14
CA TRP A 113 17.41 12.88 2.79
C TRP A 113 17.32 12.27 1.40
N THR A 114 16.77 11.07 1.31
CA THR A 114 16.52 10.38 0.03
C THR A 114 15.09 9.85 -0.02
N LYS A 115 14.62 9.52 -1.21
CA LYS A 115 13.29 8.91 -1.37
C LYS A 115 13.32 7.43 -1.02
N VAL A 116 12.25 6.97 -0.42
CA VAL A 116 11.96 5.54 -0.26
C VAL A 116 10.60 5.25 -0.89
N TYR A 117 10.56 4.23 -1.73
CA TYR A 117 9.33 3.65 -2.26
C TYR A 117 9.10 2.32 -1.59
N TYR A 118 7.86 2.05 -1.22
CA TYR A 118 7.53 0.78 -0.59
C TYR A 118 6.09 0.37 -0.87
N SER A 119 5.83 -0.91 -0.79
CA SER A 119 4.48 -1.44 -0.89
C SER A 119 4.18 -2.37 0.27
N ILE A 120 2.94 -2.31 0.73
CA ILE A 120 2.40 -3.18 1.77
C ILE A 120 1.44 -4.13 1.08
N GLY A 121 1.73 -5.42 1.14
CA GLY A 121 0.87 -6.46 0.56
C GLY A 121 0.23 -7.29 1.65
N GLU A 122 -1.03 -7.68 1.44
CA GLU A 122 -1.74 -8.59 2.32
C GLU A 122 -1.10 -9.98 2.22
N ASP A 123 -1.02 -10.67 3.35
CA ASP A 123 -0.46 -12.03 3.47
C ASP A 123 0.93 -12.25 2.84
N MET A 124 1.69 -11.19 2.67
CA MET A 124 3.08 -11.23 2.21
C MET A 124 4.10 -11.23 3.35
N GLY A 125 3.64 -11.38 4.58
CA GLY A 125 4.47 -11.42 5.78
C GLY A 125 5.02 -12.81 6.08
N PHE A 126 5.27 -13.07 7.37
CA PHE A 126 5.78 -14.36 7.82
C PHE A 126 4.78 -15.49 7.54
N ALA A 127 5.22 -16.49 6.79
CA ALA A 127 4.44 -17.68 6.42
C ALA A 127 3.07 -17.36 5.77
N GLY A 128 2.91 -16.20 5.15
CA GLY A 128 1.65 -15.82 4.50
C GLY A 128 0.55 -15.35 5.45
N PHE A 129 0.84 -15.07 6.72
CA PHE A 129 -0.20 -14.71 7.69
C PHE A 129 -0.30 -13.23 8.03
N THR A 130 0.63 -12.43 7.63
CA THR A 130 0.68 -11.01 7.97
C THR A 130 1.01 -10.16 6.77
N TRP A 131 0.83 -8.86 6.91
CA TRP A 131 1.25 -7.91 5.88
C TRP A 131 2.76 -7.93 5.67
N GLY A 132 3.18 -8.03 4.43
CA GLY A 132 4.56 -7.88 4.02
C GLY A 132 4.86 -6.47 3.56
N VAL A 133 6.11 -6.05 3.72
CA VAL A 133 6.60 -4.78 3.20
C VAL A 133 7.75 -5.05 2.25
N THR A 134 7.60 -4.60 1.01
CA THR A 134 8.67 -4.53 0.01
C THR A 134 9.09 -3.07 -0.11
N TRP A 135 10.38 -2.79 -0.12
CA TRP A 135 10.87 -1.41 -0.09
C TRP A 135 12.17 -1.24 -0.89
N CYS A 136 12.37 -0.02 -1.36
CA CYS A 136 13.59 0.40 -2.05
C CYS A 136 13.93 1.85 -1.67
N VAL A 137 15.15 2.08 -1.22
CA VAL A 137 15.69 3.40 -0.95
C VAL A 137 16.46 3.86 -2.17
N VAL A 138 16.08 5.01 -2.74
CA VAL A 138 16.69 5.55 -3.94
C VAL A 138 18.18 5.84 -3.70
N GLY A 139 19.04 5.39 -4.61
CA GLY A 139 20.49 5.47 -4.48
C GLY A 139 21.11 4.36 -3.62
N MET A 140 20.31 3.50 -2.97
CA MET A 140 20.77 2.42 -2.10
C MET A 140 20.34 1.03 -2.59
N ASP A 141 19.86 0.93 -3.84
CA ASP A 141 19.54 -0.35 -4.47
C ASP A 141 20.80 -0.94 -5.16
N ARG A 142 21.81 -1.22 -4.35
CA ARG A 142 23.15 -1.61 -4.83
C ARG A 142 23.17 -2.91 -5.63
N ASN A 143 22.19 -3.79 -5.40
CA ASN A 143 22.02 -5.03 -6.15
C ASN A 143 21.06 -4.91 -7.33
N LEU A 144 20.59 -3.70 -7.63
CA LEU A 144 19.69 -3.38 -8.73
C LEU A 144 18.40 -4.21 -8.77
N SER A 145 17.95 -4.70 -7.61
CA SER A 145 16.73 -5.51 -7.50
C SER A 145 15.47 -4.77 -7.92
N TYR A 146 15.49 -3.44 -7.82
CA TYR A 146 14.36 -2.56 -8.13
C TYR A 146 14.69 -1.56 -9.25
N ALA A 147 15.74 -1.82 -10.01
CA ALA A 147 16.21 -0.93 -11.06
C ALA A 147 15.18 -0.68 -12.19
N PRO A 148 15.27 0.47 -12.88
CA PRO A 148 16.04 1.63 -12.51
C PRO A 148 15.35 2.45 -11.41
N ASP A 149 16.12 3.12 -10.57
CA ASP A 149 15.64 4.09 -9.55
C ASP A 149 14.42 3.63 -8.75
N CYS A 150 14.46 2.41 -8.23
CA CYS A 150 13.35 1.81 -7.49
C CYS A 150 12.04 1.66 -8.28
N LYS A 151 12.09 1.63 -9.62
CA LYS A 151 10.87 1.56 -10.44
C LYS A 151 9.99 0.35 -10.09
N GLN A 152 10.59 -0.79 -9.78
CA GLN A 152 9.87 -2.01 -9.43
C GLN A 152 9.19 -1.97 -8.05
N ALA A 153 9.49 -0.98 -7.22
CA ALA A 153 8.82 -0.76 -5.93
C ALA A 153 7.63 0.21 -6.02
N ARG A 154 7.34 0.72 -7.23
CA ARG A 154 6.24 1.63 -7.55
C ARG A 154 5.12 0.89 -8.28
N PRO A 155 3.88 1.44 -8.32
CA PRO A 155 2.79 0.89 -9.11
C PRO A 155 3.04 0.95 -10.60
#